data_db24baea216a73596671942604b5ea30
#
_entry.id   db24baea216a73596671942604b5ea30
#
_cell.length_a   1.000
_cell.length_b   1.000
_cell.length_c   1.000
_cell.angle_alpha   90.00
_cell.angle_beta   90.00
_cell.angle_gamma   90.00
#
_symmetry.space_group_name_H-M   'P 1'
#
loop_
_entity.id
_entity.type
_entity.pdbx_description
1 polymer ?
#
loop_
_entity_poly.entity_id
_entity_poly.type
_entity_poly.pdbx_seq_one_letter_code
_entity_poly.pdbx_strand_id
1 'polypeptide(L)'
;MGAMMQTVYTSEYQTPLGSMLLAATQQQLVGAWFAGQAHFGAQLAGHDVQPVIAQTAAAVQLRQATDWLEAYFGGERDLPKLPALAGADTEFRGAVRQQLLRVPYGHTISYGELAAQVAAVRGGKTAARAIGGAVGRNPFSVLVPCHRVLGADGSLTGYAGGAARKTWLLEFEQA
;
A
#
# COMPACT_ATOMS: atom_id res chain seq x y z
N MET A 1 -25.71 -0.22 15.39
CA MET A 1 -24.57 -0.18 16.33
C MET A 1 -23.51 0.72 15.72
N GLY A 2 -23.18 1.82 16.37
CA GLY A 2 -22.11 2.68 15.91
C GLY A 2 -20.78 1.92 15.96
N ALA A 3 -20.00 1.96 14.89
CA ALA A 3 -18.62 1.53 14.92
C ALA A 3 -17.93 2.32 16.03
N MET A 4 -17.32 1.65 16.98
CA MET A 4 -16.57 2.32 18.04
C MET A 4 -15.46 3.12 17.36
N MET A 5 -15.41 4.42 17.63
CA MET A 5 -14.31 5.27 17.20
C MET A 5 -13.02 4.68 17.74
N GLN A 6 -12.20 4.16 16.85
CA GLN A 6 -10.91 3.60 17.21
C GLN A 6 -9.86 4.71 17.11
N THR A 7 -8.96 4.79 18.07
CA THR A 7 -7.84 5.71 17.96
C THR A 7 -6.81 5.17 16.98
N VAL A 8 -6.42 6.01 16.04
CA VAL A 8 -5.37 5.75 15.06
C VAL A 8 -4.22 6.71 15.34
N TYR A 9 -3.03 6.18 15.45
CA TYR A 9 -1.81 6.93 15.73
C TYR A 9 -1.00 7.12 14.45
N THR A 10 -0.42 8.29 14.27
CA THR A 10 0.31 8.66 13.06
C THR A 10 1.75 9.05 13.35
N SER A 11 2.61 8.82 12.39
CA SER A 11 3.97 9.35 12.32
C SER A 11 4.33 9.68 10.87
N GLU A 12 5.30 10.55 10.69
CA GLU A 12 5.84 10.87 9.37
C GLU A 12 7.15 10.14 9.11
N TYR A 13 7.36 9.77 7.86
CA TYR A 13 8.61 9.19 7.39
C TYR A 13 9.07 9.87 6.10
N GLN A 14 10.33 10.31 6.07
CA GLN A 14 10.92 10.97 4.90
C GLN A 14 11.52 9.94 3.96
N THR A 15 11.03 9.89 2.72
CA THR A 15 11.55 9.04 1.66
C THR A 15 12.28 9.88 0.62
N PRO A 16 13.06 9.27 -0.28
CA PRO A 16 13.61 9.96 -1.46
C PRO A 16 12.52 10.59 -2.37
N LEU A 17 11.28 10.15 -2.23
CA LEU A 17 10.12 10.62 -3.02
C LEU A 17 9.22 11.61 -2.26
N GLY A 18 9.66 12.09 -1.12
CA GLY A 18 8.91 12.99 -0.26
C GLY A 18 8.40 12.35 1.02
N SER A 19 7.67 13.11 1.81
CA SER A 19 7.13 12.67 3.08
C SER A 19 6.01 11.66 2.90
N MET A 20 5.98 10.64 3.76
CA MET A 20 4.87 9.72 3.92
C MET A 20 4.25 9.88 5.30
N LEU A 21 2.92 9.84 5.36
CA LEU A 21 2.17 9.65 6.60
C LEU A 21 1.95 8.16 6.83
N LEU A 22 2.37 7.66 7.97
CA LEU A 22 2.12 6.30 8.43
C LEU A 22 1.05 6.33 9.53
N ALA A 23 0.11 5.43 9.49
CA ALA A 23 -0.97 5.36 10.47
C ALA A 23 -1.20 3.93 10.95
N ALA A 24 -1.36 3.74 12.26
CA ALA A 24 -1.55 2.45 12.88
C ALA A 24 -2.52 2.51 14.07
N THR A 25 -3.24 1.44 14.29
CA THR A 25 -3.87 1.14 15.55
C THR A 25 -2.89 0.42 16.48
N GLN A 26 -3.35 0.02 17.67
CA GLN A 26 -2.55 -0.82 18.56
C GLN A 26 -2.19 -2.19 17.96
N GLN A 27 -2.90 -2.64 16.93
CA GLN A 27 -2.82 -4.01 16.41
C GLN A 27 -2.25 -4.10 15.01
N GLN A 28 -2.40 -3.05 14.19
CA GLN A 28 -2.11 -3.15 12.75
C GLN A 28 -1.87 -1.79 12.11
N LEU A 29 -1.15 -1.80 10.99
CA LEU A 29 -1.00 -0.64 10.13
C LEU A 29 -2.31 -0.39 9.38
N VAL A 30 -2.75 0.86 9.36
CA VAL A 30 -3.99 1.31 8.69
C VAL A 30 -3.70 1.90 7.32
N GLY A 31 -2.56 2.55 7.18
CA GLY A 31 -2.16 3.13 5.90
C GLY A 31 -0.74 3.70 5.91
N ALA A 32 -0.26 3.94 4.71
CA ALA A 32 1.02 4.59 4.41
C ALA A 32 0.85 5.34 3.10
N TRP A 33 0.83 6.67 3.15
CA TRP A 33 0.52 7.51 2.00
C TRP A 33 1.59 8.56 1.76
N PHE A 34 1.99 8.75 0.52
CA PHE A 34 2.78 9.93 0.14
C PHE A 34 1.97 11.21 0.32
N ALA A 35 2.60 12.26 0.79
CA ALA A 35 1.98 13.57 0.84
C ALA A 35 1.46 13.98 -0.55
N GLY A 36 0.21 14.41 -0.62
CA GLY A 36 -0.44 14.85 -1.85
C GLY A 36 -0.91 13.76 -2.82
N GLN A 37 -0.76 12.47 -2.45
CA GLN A 37 -1.28 11.41 -3.32
C GLN A 37 -2.81 11.35 -3.35
N ALA A 38 -3.37 10.69 -4.39
CA ALA A 38 -4.80 10.39 -4.45
C ALA A 38 -5.24 9.51 -3.27
N HIS A 39 -6.44 9.76 -2.74
CA HIS A 39 -7.02 9.05 -1.60
C HIS A 39 -6.17 9.11 -0.32
N PHE A 40 -5.34 10.14 -0.17
CA PHE A 40 -4.53 10.36 1.02
C PHE A 40 -5.40 10.33 2.29
N GLY A 41 -5.02 9.47 3.23
CA GLY A 41 -5.68 9.39 4.53
C GLY A 41 -7.14 8.93 4.50
N ALA A 42 -7.64 8.37 3.41
CA ALA A 42 -9.05 7.97 3.28
C ALA A 42 -9.51 7.01 4.39
N GLN A 43 -8.62 6.15 4.88
CA GLN A 43 -8.89 5.20 5.96
C GLN A 43 -8.92 5.85 7.35
N LEU A 44 -8.58 7.12 7.48
CA LEU A 44 -8.62 7.85 8.75
C LEU A 44 -10.00 8.44 9.07
N ALA A 45 -10.89 8.49 8.07
CA ALA A 45 -12.22 9.03 8.23
C ALA A 45 -13.00 8.26 9.32
N GLY A 46 -13.62 8.99 10.25
CA GLY A 46 -14.41 8.41 11.34
C GLY A 46 -13.58 7.86 12.51
N HIS A 47 -12.26 8.05 12.50
CA HIS A 47 -11.37 7.67 13.59
C HIS A 47 -10.88 8.90 14.38
N ASP A 48 -10.50 8.66 15.64
CA ASP A 48 -9.76 9.63 16.43
C ASP A 48 -8.29 9.53 16.06
N VAL A 49 -7.76 10.55 15.36
CA VAL A 49 -6.40 10.54 14.83
C VAL A 49 -5.49 11.35 15.75
N GLN A 50 -4.43 10.71 16.23
CA GLN A 50 -3.48 11.32 17.17
C GLN A 50 -2.04 11.06 16.74
N PRO A 51 -1.08 11.95 17.09
CA PRO A 51 0.33 11.64 16.97
C PRO A 51 0.69 10.40 17.80
N VAL A 52 1.67 9.63 17.31
CA VAL A 52 2.11 8.43 18.02
C VAL A 52 2.70 8.78 19.40
N ILE A 53 2.35 7.96 20.37
CA ILE A 53 2.92 8.01 21.72
C ILE A 53 3.96 6.89 21.81
N ALA A 54 5.19 7.22 22.20
CA ALA A 54 6.25 6.23 22.38
C ALA A 54 5.85 5.14 23.38
N GLN A 55 6.40 3.94 23.21
CA GLN A 55 6.16 2.78 24.06
C GLN A 55 4.72 2.22 24.01
N THR A 56 3.95 2.55 22.98
CA THR A 56 2.65 1.94 22.71
C THR A 56 2.77 0.82 21.67
N ALA A 57 1.78 -0.08 21.62
CA ALA A 57 1.73 -1.11 20.57
C ALA A 57 1.60 -0.48 19.16
N ALA A 58 0.92 0.66 19.04
CA ALA A 58 0.88 1.42 17.79
C ALA A 58 2.26 1.89 17.34
N ALA A 59 3.10 2.35 18.29
CA ALA A 59 4.48 2.72 17.97
C ALA A 59 5.31 1.56 17.45
N VAL A 60 5.05 0.33 17.90
CA VAL A 60 5.68 -0.89 17.38
C VAL A 60 5.27 -1.12 15.93
N GLN A 61 3.99 -1.01 15.60
CA GLN A 61 3.49 -1.16 14.22
C GLN A 61 4.11 -0.12 13.28
N LEU A 62 4.15 1.12 13.71
CA LEU A 62 4.75 2.22 12.95
C LEU A 62 6.26 2.03 12.74
N ARG A 63 6.97 1.55 13.75
CA ARG A 63 8.39 1.24 13.66
C ARG A 63 8.64 0.11 12.65
N GLN A 64 7.85 -0.96 12.68
CA GLN A 64 7.98 -2.05 11.71
C GLN A 64 7.79 -1.55 10.26
N ALA A 65 6.83 -0.65 10.05
CA ALA A 65 6.63 -0.03 8.74
C ALA A 65 7.82 0.84 8.33
N THR A 66 8.35 1.64 9.27
CA THR A 66 9.53 2.47 9.04
C THR A 66 10.76 1.63 8.71
N ASP A 67 11.04 0.59 9.50
CA ASP A 67 12.17 -0.31 9.29
C ASP A 67 12.09 -0.99 7.91
N TRP A 68 10.89 -1.39 7.50
CA TRP A 68 10.66 -1.94 6.16
C TRP A 68 10.96 -0.92 5.06
N LEU A 69 10.48 0.31 5.21
CA LEU A 69 10.72 1.38 4.24
C LEU A 69 12.20 1.78 4.18
N GLU A 70 12.88 1.84 5.32
CA GLU A 70 14.32 2.09 5.38
C GLU A 70 15.11 1.02 4.63
N ALA A 71 14.81 -0.24 4.86
CA ALA A 71 15.42 -1.36 4.14
C ALA A 71 15.14 -1.28 2.64
N TYR A 72 13.89 -1.02 2.25
CA TYR A 72 13.50 -0.89 0.84
C TYR A 72 14.26 0.24 0.15
N PHE A 73 14.20 1.45 0.67
CA PHE A 73 14.89 2.61 0.09
C PHE A 73 16.41 2.55 0.25
N GLY A 74 16.90 1.74 1.17
CA GLY A 74 18.31 1.38 1.30
C GLY A 74 18.81 0.40 0.24
N GLY A 75 17.92 -0.13 -0.60
CA GLY A 75 18.26 -1.07 -1.68
C GLY A 75 18.38 -2.52 -1.23
N GLU A 76 17.93 -2.86 -0.02
CA GLU A 76 17.90 -4.24 0.44
C GLU A 76 16.89 -5.07 -0.37
N ARG A 77 17.30 -6.27 -0.75
CA ARG A 77 16.45 -7.22 -1.49
C ARG A 77 15.72 -8.18 -0.55
N ASP A 78 16.34 -8.50 0.57
CA ASP A 78 15.76 -9.32 1.63
C ASP A 78 15.10 -8.39 2.66
N LEU A 79 13.86 -8.05 2.39
CA LEU A 79 13.12 -7.07 3.19
C LEU A 79 12.59 -7.68 4.49
N PRO A 80 12.53 -6.88 5.58
CA PRO A 80 11.90 -7.32 6.82
C PRO A 80 10.43 -7.73 6.61
N LYS A 81 9.89 -8.45 7.58
CA LYS A 81 8.47 -8.77 7.57
C LYS A 81 7.62 -7.49 7.66
N LEU A 82 6.59 -7.41 6.82
CA LEU A 82 5.60 -6.34 6.92
C LEU A 82 4.89 -6.39 8.29
N PRO A 83 4.51 -5.22 8.85
CA PRO A 83 3.58 -5.21 9.96
C PRO A 83 2.25 -5.82 9.56
N ALA A 84 1.42 -6.18 10.54
CA ALA A 84 0.05 -6.60 10.25
C ALA A 84 -0.69 -5.44 9.56
N LEU A 85 -1.31 -5.70 8.42
CA LEU A 85 -2.05 -4.71 7.65
C LEU A 85 -3.54 -4.79 7.99
N ALA A 86 -4.19 -3.63 8.16
CA ALA A 86 -5.64 -3.56 8.32
C ALA A 86 -6.35 -4.21 7.14
N GLY A 87 -7.43 -4.92 7.44
CA GLY A 87 -8.27 -5.56 6.42
C GLY A 87 -8.74 -4.57 5.36
N ALA A 88 -8.92 -5.04 4.14
CA ALA A 88 -9.51 -4.23 3.09
C ALA A 88 -11.00 -4.00 3.38
N ASP A 89 -11.50 -2.86 2.93
CA ASP A 89 -12.91 -2.48 3.08
C ASP A 89 -13.89 -3.32 2.24
N THR A 90 -13.39 -4.06 1.27
CA THR A 90 -14.15 -5.03 0.48
C THR A 90 -13.35 -6.31 0.28
N GLU A 91 -14.06 -7.45 0.16
CA GLU A 91 -13.46 -8.73 -0.16
C GLU A 91 -12.68 -8.69 -1.49
N PHE A 92 -13.22 -7.99 -2.49
CA PHE A 92 -12.55 -7.81 -3.78
C PHE A 92 -11.20 -7.10 -3.63
N ARG A 93 -11.14 -5.98 -2.89
CA ARG A 93 -9.88 -5.26 -2.65
C ARG A 93 -8.88 -6.08 -1.84
N GLY A 94 -9.38 -6.90 -0.92
CA GLY A 94 -8.56 -7.87 -0.18
C GLY A 94 -7.91 -8.89 -1.10
N ALA A 95 -8.67 -9.45 -2.03
CA ALA A 95 -8.16 -10.41 -3.02
C ALA A 95 -7.11 -9.75 -3.95
N VAL A 96 -7.37 -8.53 -4.41
CA VAL A 96 -6.40 -7.77 -5.21
C VAL A 96 -5.11 -7.55 -4.44
N ARG A 97 -5.19 -7.11 -3.19
CA ARG A 97 -4.01 -6.90 -2.33
C ARG A 97 -3.19 -8.17 -2.17
N GLN A 98 -3.83 -9.31 -1.93
CA GLN A 98 -3.13 -10.58 -1.80
C GLN A 98 -2.35 -10.95 -3.06
N GLN A 99 -2.91 -10.71 -4.24
CA GLN A 99 -2.20 -10.97 -5.50
C GLN A 99 -1.08 -9.96 -5.74
N LEU A 100 -1.28 -8.68 -5.39
CA LEU A 100 -0.22 -7.67 -5.46
C LEU A 100 1.01 -8.05 -4.63
N LEU A 101 0.80 -8.53 -3.41
CA LEU A 101 1.89 -8.96 -2.51
C LEU A 101 2.71 -10.13 -3.06
N ARG A 102 2.21 -10.84 -4.07
CA ARG A 102 2.92 -11.92 -4.75
C ARG A 102 3.81 -11.45 -5.90
N VAL A 103 3.67 -10.21 -6.34
CA VAL A 103 4.51 -9.66 -7.40
C VAL A 103 5.89 -9.35 -6.83
N PRO A 104 6.95 -10.06 -7.28
CA PRO A 104 8.27 -9.92 -6.68
C PRO A 104 8.91 -8.55 -6.93
N TYR A 105 9.86 -8.19 -6.09
CA TYR A 105 10.73 -7.03 -6.29
C TYR A 105 11.39 -7.07 -7.68
N GLY A 106 11.38 -5.95 -8.39
CA GLY A 106 11.94 -5.84 -9.72
C GLY A 106 11.11 -6.45 -10.85
N HIS A 107 9.93 -6.98 -10.55
CA HIS A 107 9.00 -7.53 -11.53
C HIS A 107 7.77 -6.64 -11.69
N THR A 108 7.11 -6.77 -12.80
CA THR A 108 5.86 -6.08 -13.10
C THR A 108 4.77 -7.05 -13.54
N ILE A 109 3.54 -6.62 -13.44
CA ILE A 109 2.36 -7.35 -13.90
C ILE A 109 1.43 -6.38 -14.61
N SER A 110 0.71 -6.82 -15.62
CA SER A 110 -0.32 -5.99 -16.25
C SER A 110 -1.63 -6.03 -15.45
N TYR A 111 -2.49 -5.02 -15.64
CA TYR A 111 -3.84 -5.04 -15.06
C TYR A 111 -4.64 -6.26 -15.52
N GLY A 112 -4.48 -6.69 -16.77
CA GLY A 112 -5.14 -7.88 -17.30
C GLY A 112 -4.66 -9.19 -16.66
N GLU A 113 -3.36 -9.35 -16.47
CA GLU A 113 -2.78 -10.52 -15.79
C GLU A 113 -3.20 -10.55 -14.31
N LEU A 114 -3.19 -9.41 -13.64
CA LEU A 114 -3.67 -9.30 -12.25
C LEU A 114 -5.16 -9.64 -12.15
N ALA A 115 -5.98 -9.18 -13.11
CA ALA A 115 -7.40 -9.53 -13.21
C ALA A 115 -7.62 -11.03 -13.34
N ALA A 116 -6.81 -11.70 -14.17
CA ALA A 116 -6.86 -13.16 -14.33
C ALA A 116 -6.50 -13.90 -13.02
N GLN A 117 -5.48 -13.44 -12.32
CA GLN A 117 -5.09 -14.02 -11.03
C GLN A 117 -6.18 -13.86 -9.97
N VAL A 118 -6.78 -12.67 -9.88
CA VAL A 118 -7.88 -12.41 -8.94
C VAL A 118 -9.12 -13.26 -9.28
N ALA A 119 -9.46 -13.36 -10.56
CA ALA A 119 -10.56 -14.23 -11.03
C ALA A 119 -10.31 -15.70 -10.68
N ALA A 120 -9.08 -16.19 -10.81
CA ALA A 120 -8.72 -17.56 -10.48
C ALA A 120 -8.95 -17.90 -9.00
N VAL A 121 -8.70 -16.97 -8.09
CA VAL A 121 -8.88 -17.21 -6.65
C VAL A 121 -10.31 -16.94 -6.15
N ARG A 122 -11.04 -16.03 -6.81
CA ARG A 122 -12.42 -15.68 -6.43
C ARG A 122 -13.49 -16.45 -7.18
N GLY A 123 -13.14 -16.99 -8.34
CA GLY A 123 -14.10 -17.54 -9.30
C GLY A 123 -14.75 -16.44 -10.16
N GLY A 124 -15.21 -16.81 -11.35
CA GLY A 124 -15.86 -15.90 -12.28
C GLY A 124 -14.90 -15.04 -13.09
N LYS A 125 -15.40 -13.95 -13.65
CA LYS A 125 -14.64 -13.01 -14.46
C LYS A 125 -14.34 -11.72 -13.67
N THR A 126 -13.17 -11.16 -13.89
CA THR A 126 -12.76 -9.89 -13.31
C THR A 126 -12.25 -8.98 -14.43
N ALA A 127 -12.83 -7.78 -14.54
CA ALA A 127 -12.41 -6.81 -15.54
C ALA A 127 -11.16 -6.06 -15.09
N ALA A 128 -10.25 -5.78 -16.01
CA ALA A 128 -9.05 -4.99 -15.75
C ALA A 128 -9.37 -3.60 -15.18
N ARG A 129 -10.49 -2.99 -15.58
CA ARG A 129 -10.96 -1.71 -15.05
C ARG A 129 -11.29 -1.78 -13.55
N ALA A 130 -11.93 -2.86 -13.10
CA ALA A 130 -12.23 -3.06 -11.68
C ALA A 130 -10.94 -3.24 -10.86
N ILE A 131 -9.96 -3.94 -11.41
CA ILE A 131 -8.62 -4.05 -10.84
C ILE A 131 -7.96 -2.69 -10.72
N GLY A 132 -8.00 -1.87 -11.77
CA GLY A 132 -7.45 -0.51 -11.76
C GLY A 132 -8.02 0.36 -10.63
N GLY A 133 -9.33 0.29 -10.40
CA GLY A 133 -9.98 0.97 -9.27
C GLY A 133 -9.49 0.47 -7.91
N ALA A 134 -9.34 -0.83 -7.73
CA ALA A 134 -8.84 -1.43 -6.50
C ALA A 134 -7.37 -1.09 -6.24
N VAL A 135 -6.52 -1.18 -7.26
CA VAL A 135 -5.08 -0.85 -7.19
C VAL A 135 -4.90 0.63 -6.83
N GLY A 136 -5.66 1.53 -7.47
CA GLY A 136 -5.59 2.98 -7.22
C GLY A 136 -6.03 3.38 -5.80
N ARG A 137 -6.76 2.52 -5.10
CA ARG A 137 -7.22 2.76 -3.71
C ARG A 137 -6.41 2.01 -2.66
N ASN A 138 -5.30 1.37 -3.04
CA ASN A 138 -4.40 0.75 -2.08
C ASN A 138 -3.92 1.76 -1.05
N PRO A 139 -4.18 1.56 0.27
CA PRO A 139 -3.77 2.50 1.31
C PRO A 139 -2.33 2.32 1.78
N PHE A 140 -1.57 1.37 1.22
CA PHE A 140 -0.22 1.02 1.65
C PHE A 140 0.78 1.25 0.52
N SER A 141 1.01 2.50 0.14
CA SER A 141 1.97 2.85 -0.92
C SER A 141 3.36 2.29 -0.60
N VAL A 142 4.01 1.72 -1.60
CA VAL A 142 5.29 1.01 -1.55
C VAL A 142 5.23 -0.35 -0.84
N LEU A 143 4.69 -0.42 0.37
CA LEU A 143 4.61 -1.67 1.15
C LEU A 143 3.81 -2.75 0.43
N VAL A 144 2.68 -2.36 -0.15
CA VAL A 144 1.92 -3.21 -1.09
C VAL A 144 2.24 -2.69 -2.50
N PRO A 145 2.84 -3.51 -3.37
CA PRO A 145 3.51 -3.02 -4.56
C PRO A 145 2.56 -2.68 -5.72
N CYS A 146 1.61 -1.79 -5.49
CA CYS A 146 0.71 -1.31 -6.54
C CYS A 146 1.44 -0.55 -7.67
N HIS A 147 2.63 -0.04 -7.42
CA HIS A 147 3.49 0.56 -8.45
C HIS A 147 4.01 -0.44 -9.48
N ARG A 148 3.96 -1.75 -9.21
CA ARG A 148 4.38 -2.81 -10.13
C ARG A 148 3.32 -3.21 -11.15
N VAL A 149 2.15 -2.57 -11.14
CA VAL A 149 1.06 -2.84 -12.10
C VAL A 149 1.11 -1.84 -13.24
N LEU A 150 1.19 -2.34 -14.47
CA LEU A 150 1.30 -1.56 -15.70
C LEU A 150 0.10 -1.77 -16.60
N GLY A 151 -0.17 -0.82 -17.50
CA GLY A 151 -1.06 -1.04 -18.62
C GLY A 151 -0.52 -2.14 -19.55
N ALA A 152 -1.39 -2.73 -20.38
CA ALA A 152 -1.00 -3.76 -21.32
C ALA A 152 0.05 -3.30 -22.34
N ASP A 153 0.09 -2.00 -22.63
CA ASP A 153 1.07 -1.31 -23.48
C ASP A 153 2.31 -0.81 -22.70
N GLY A 154 2.44 -1.16 -21.41
CA GLY A 154 3.49 -0.67 -20.52
C GLY A 154 3.24 0.72 -19.95
N SER A 155 2.04 1.29 -20.13
CA SER A 155 1.69 2.62 -19.60
C SER A 155 1.71 2.66 -18.07
N LEU A 156 2.09 3.83 -17.50
CA LEU A 156 2.28 4.06 -16.07
C LEU A 156 1.06 4.71 -15.41
N THR A 157 -0.14 4.40 -15.89
CA THR A 157 -1.39 4.98 -15.39
C THR A 157 -1.88 4.31 -14.10
N GLY A 158 -2.76 4.99 -13.37
CA GLY A 158 -3.53 4.42 -12.27
C GLY A 158 -2.80 4.30 -10.93
N TYR A 159 -1.62 4.89 -10.77
CA TYR A 159 -0.91 4.90 -9.50
C TYR A 159 -1.33 6.12 -8.63
N ALA A 160 -1.77 5.84 -7.40
CA ALA A 160 -2.21 6.91 -6.47
C ALA A 160 -1.10 7.91 -6.14
N GLY A 161 0.14 7.47 -6.07
CA GLY A 161 1.32 8.30 -5.84
C GLY A 161 1.77 9.15 -7.03
N GLY A 162 1.14 8.97 -8.20
CA GLY A 162 1.47 9.69 -9.43
C GLY A 162 2.53 8.99 -10.28
N ALA A 163 2.52 9.31 -11.58
CA ALA A 163 3.38 8.66 -12.57
C ALA A 163 4.89 8.87 -12.28
N ALA A 164 5.27 10.04 -11.78
CA ALA A 164 6.67 10.34 -11.48
C ALA A 164 7.24 9.41 -10.38
N ARG A 165 6.49 9.23 -9.28
CA ARG A 165 6.89 8.30 -8.21
C ARG A 165 6.90 6.86 -8.69
N LYS A 166 5.91 6.46 -9.50
CA LYS A 166 5.84 5.12 -10.08
C LYS A 166 7.06 4.82 -10.95
N THR A 167 7.42 5.73 -11.84
CA THR A 167 8.61 5.62 -12.68
C THR A 167 9.86 5.45 -11.82
N TRP A 168 10.05 6.31 -10.83
CA TRP A 168 11.20 6.25 -9.93
C TRP A 168 11.30 4.90 -9.20
N LEU A 169 10.18 4.42 -8.65
CA LEU A 169 10.14 3.13 -7.93
C LEU A 169 10.49 1.95 -8.84
N LEU A 170 9.96 1.94 -10.06
CA LEU A 170 10.25 0.88 -11.03
C LEU A 170 11.72 0.89 -11.47
N GLU A 171 12.29 2.07 -11.74
CA GLU A 171 13.70 2.22 -12.08
C GLU A 171 14.59 1.82 -10.90
N PHE A 172 14.24 2.24 -9.70
CA PHE A 172 14.96 1.88 -8.47
C PHE A 172 15.03 0.37 -8.27
N GLU A 173 13.95 -0.34 -8.53
CA GLU A 173 13.90 -1.80 -8.42
C GLU A 173 14.68 -2.53 -9.51
N GLN A 174 15.04 -1.88 -10.61
CA GLN A 174 15.88 -2.44 -11.68
C GLN A 174 17.37 -2.20 -11.48
N ALA A 175 17.71 -1.30 -10.61
CA ALA A 175 19.11 -0.93 -10.36
C ALA A 175 19.94 -2.04 -9.70
#